data_a1d7eb2491c7b5e866697c2fa672429d
#
_entry.id   a1d7eb2491c7b5e866697c2fa672429d
#
_cell.length_a   1.000
_cell.length_b   1.000
_cell.length_c   1.000
_cell.angle_alpha   90.00
_cell.angle_beta   90.00
_cell.angle_gamma   90.00
#
_symmetry.space_group_name_H-M   'P 1'
#
loop_
_entity.id
_entity.type
_entity.pdbx_description
1 polymer ?
#
loop_
_entity_poly.entity_id
_entity_poly.type
_entity_poly.pdbx_seq_one_letter_code
_entity_poly.pdbx_strand_id
1 'polypeptide(L)'
;MEKVKPWLGEPQNTIAVLQKYGFVFQKKYGQNFLIDPHVLDKIVAAAGIGPDDFVVEIGPGIGTLTQYLAYAARSVCAVEIDKNLIPILEDTLSDYDNVEVINNDVLKVDLAALAKEKNNGRPIKVVANLPYYITTPIIMGLFENHVPVDSITVMVQKEVADRMQTGPGSKDYGALSLAVQYYAEPYICLLYTSDAADDS
;
A
#
# COMPACT_ATOMS: atom_id res chain seq x y z
N MET A 1 -5.93 -24.55 -5.96
CA MET A 1 -4.69 -24.32 -6.75
C MET A 1 -3.60 -23.86 -5.79
N GLU A 2 -2.36 -24.22 -6.04
CA GLU A 2 -1.23 -23.69 -5.27
C GLU A 2 -1.05 -22.22 -5.63
N LYS A 3 -0.95 -21.35 -4.62
CA LYS A 3 -0.79 -19.91 -4.85
C LYS A 3 0.60 -19.63 -5.43
N VAL A 4 0.66 -18.73 -6.40
CA VAL A 4 1.92 -18.26 -7.00
C VAL A 4 2.74 -17.54 -5.95
N LYS A 5 4.00 -17.95 -5.78
CA LYS A 5 4.91 -17.29 -4.83
C LYS A 5 5.37 -15.93 -5.38
N PRO A 6 5.51 -14.92 -4.49
CA PRO A 6 6.06 -13.63 -4.90
C PRO A 6 7.50 -13.78 -5.44
N TRP A 7 7.82 -13.00 -6.46
CA TRP A 7 9.15 -13.03 -7.09
C TRP A 7 9.74 -11.63 -7.31
N LEU A 8 8.93 -10.59 -7.35
CA LEU A 8 9.39 -9.21 -7.55
C LEU A 8 10.15 -8.62 -6.36
N GLY A 9 10.05 -9.22 -5.17
CA GLY A 9 10.85 -8.80 -4.02
C GLY A 9 12.36 -8.98 -4.23
N GLU A 10 12.75 -9.87 -5.14
CA GLU A 10 14.16 -10.07 -5.50
C GLU A 10 14.65 -8.93 -6.39
N PRO A 11 15.74 -8.21 -6.02
CA PRO A 11 16.21 -7.04 -6.76
C PRO A 11 16.46 -7.29 -8.25
N GLN A 12 16.97 -8.46 -8.58
CA GLN A 12 17.29 -8.84 -9.98
C GLN A 12 16.03 -8.88 -10.85
N ASN A 13 14.92 -9.41 -10.31
CA ASN A 13 13.67 -9.52 -11.03
C ASN A 13 13.03 -8.14 -11.24
N THR A 14 13.04 -7.30 -10.20
CA THR A 14 12.58 -5.90 -10.31
C THR A 14 13.37 -5.14 -11.37
N ILE A 15 14.70 -5.24 -11.35
CA ILE A 15 15.57 -4.58 -12.35
C ILE A 15 15.25 -5.09 -13.75
N ALA A 16 15.07 -6.39 -13.94
CA ALA A 16 14.73 -6.98 -15.23
C ALA A 16 13.39 -6.44 -15.78
N VAL A 17 12.38 -6.32 -14.93
CA VAL A 17 11.08 -5.72 -15.32
C VAL A 17 11.24 -4.26 -15.72
N LEU A 18 11.93 -3.46 -14.91
CA LEU A 18 12.16 -2.04 -15.21
C LEU A 18 12.91 -1.85 -16.52
N GLN A 19 13.92 -2.70 -16.80
CA GLN A 19 14.67 -2.68 -18.07
C GLN A 19 13.79 -3.10 -19.25
N LYS A 20 12.98 -4.16 -19.10
CA LYS A 20 12.06 -4.65 -20.13
C LYS A 20 11.14 -3.55 -20.64
N TYR A 21 10.63 -2.72 -19.74
CA TYR A 21 9.70 -1.65 -20.08
C TYR A 21 10.37 -0.28 -20.31
N GLY A 22 11.69 -0.20 -20.23
CA GLY A 22 12.41 1.07 -20.32
C GLY A 22 11.92 2.09 -19.30
N PHE A 23 11.50 1.62 -18.13
CA PHE A 23 10.81 2.44 -17.15
C PHE A 23 11.79 3.42 -16.48
N VAL A 24 11.46 4.69 -16.55
CA VAL A 24 12.20 5.77 -15.88
C VAL A 24 11.36 6.27 -14.70
N PHE A 25 11.95 6.24 -13.52
CA PHE A 25 11.31 6.73 -12.30
C PHE A 25 10.75 8.14 -12.45
N GLN A 26 9.47 8.29 -12.25
CA GLN A 26 8.84 9.60 -12.23
C GLN A 26 8.84 10.15 -10.80
N LYS A 27 9.77 11.07 -10.50
CA LYS A 27 9.84 11.78 -9.20
C LYS A 27 8.51 12.40 -8.77
N LYS A 28 7.68 12.77 -9.74
CA LYS A 28 6.33 13.32 -9.57
C LYS A 28 5.42 12.44 -8.72
N TYR A 29 5.55 11.12 -8.79
CA TYR A 29 4.71 10.18 -8.04
C TYR A 29 5.41 9.60 -6.80
N GLY A 30 6.62 10.07 -6.48
CA GLY A 30 7.36 9.60 -5.31
C GLY A 30 7.61 8.09 -5.32
N GLN A 31 7.84 7.53 -6.51
CA GLN A 31 7.99 6.09 -6.71
C GLN A 31 9.26 5.59 -6.04
N ASN A 32 9.12 4.93 -4.90
CA ASN A 32 10.16 4.16 -4.23
C ASN A 32 9.73 2.69 -4.24
N PHE A 33 10.38 1.87 -5.06
CA PHE A 33 10.08 0.45 -5.07
C PHE A 33 10.74 -0.26 -3.90
N LEU A 34 9.94 -0.99 -3.15
CA LEU A 34 10.42 -1.86 -2.12
C LEU A 34 10.93 -3.15 -2.77
N ILE A 35 12.22 -3.42 -2.63
CA ILE A 35 12.89 -4.57 -3.25
C ILE A 35 13.65 -5.41 -2.22
N ASP A 36 13.07 -5.59 -1.04
CA ASP A 36 13.60 -6.43 0.02
C ASP A 36 12.52 -7.43 0.46
N PRO A 37 12.67 -8.74 0.14
CA PRO A 37 11.72 -9.77 0.49
C PRO A 37 11.39 -9.80 1.99
N HIS A 38 12.40 -9.63 2.84
CA HIS A 38 12.20 -9.67 4.30
C HIS A 38 11.36 -8.50 4.80
N VAL A 39 11.51 -7.33 4.19
CA VAL A 39 10.69 -6.16 4.54
C VAL A 39 9.26 -6.35 4.05
N LEU A 40 9.07 -6.87 2.84
CA LEU A 40 7.75 -7.16 2.28
C LEU A 40 6.99 -8.18 3.13
N ASP A 41 7.63 -9.28 3.54
CA ASP A 41 7.04 -10.25 4.45
C ASP A 41 6.65 -9.63 5.80
N LYS A 42 7.50 -8.78 6.36
CA LYS A 42 7.21 -8.06 7.61
C LYS A 42 6.03 -7.10 7.46
N ILE A 43 5.89 -6.42 6.32
CA ILE A 43 4.74 -5.54 6.05
C ILE A 43 3.44 -6.35 6.04
N VAL A 44 3.41 -7.46 5.31
CA VAL A 44 2.23 -8.35 5.24
C VAL A 44 1.87 -8.89 6.62
N ALA A 45 2.88 -9.33 7.39
CA ALA A 45 2.69 -9.82 8.76
C ALA A 45 2.19 -8.72 9.69
N ALA A 46 2.78 -7.52 9.63
CA ALA A 46 2.38 -6.37 10.44
C ALA A 46 0.96 -5.87 10.10
N ALA A 47 0.56 -5.95 8.83
CA ALA A 47 -0.79 -5.67 8.38
C ALA A 47 -1.81 -6.77 8.79
N GLY A 48 -1.35 -7.87 9.35
CA GLY A 48 -2.19 -8.99 9.77
C GLY A 48 -3.00 -9.61 8.64
N ILE A 49 -2.43 -9.64 7.41
CA ILE A 49 -3.13 -10.15 6.24
C ILE A 49 -3.23 -11.68 6.29
N GLY A 50 -4.44 -12.19 6.12
CA GLY A 50 -4.74 -13.61 6.13
C GLY A 50 -5.60 -14.09 4.96
N PRO A 51 -5.81 -15.42 4.83
CA PRO A 51 -6.44 -16.04 3.66
C PRO A 51 -7.93 -15.67 3.45
N ASP A 52 -8.57 -15.06 4.43
CA ASP A 52 -9.96 -14.63 4.34
C ASP A 52 -10.11 -13.13 4.02
N ASP A 53 -9.00 -12.39 4.00
CA ASP A 53 -9.01 -10.95 3.84
C ASP A 53 -9.22 -10.51 2.39
N PHE A 54 -9.98 -9.44 2.23
CA PHE A 54 -10.02 -8.61 1.05
C PHE A 54 -9.16 -7.37 1.31
N VAL A 55 -8.13 -7.21 0.50
CA VAL A 55 -7.15 -6.13 0.64
C VAL A 55 -7.32 -5.12 -0.49
N VAL A 56 -7.33 -3.84 -0.15
CA VAL A 56 -7.17 -2.75 -1.10
C VAL A 56 -5.75 -2.22 -0.98
N GLU A 57 -4.97 -2.35 -2.03
CA GLU A 57 -3.64 -1.75 -2.13
C GLU A 57 -3.72 -0.44 -2.90
N ILE A 58 -3.12 0.61 -2.35
CA ILE A 58 -3.08 1.93 -2.98
C ILE A 58 -1.64 2.21 -3.44
N GLY A 59 -1.48 2.42 -4.74
CA GLY A 59 -0.18 2.66 -5.36
C GLY A 59 0.69 1.41 -5.46
N PRO A 60 0.25 0.36 -6.16
CA PRO A 60 1.00 -0.90 -6.30
C PRO A 60 2.34 -0.74 -7.00
N GLY A 61 2.54 0.35 -7.75
CA GLY A 61 3.74 0.56 -8.54
C GLY A 61 3.88 -0.51 -9.63
N ILE A 62 4.93 -1.31 -9.59
CA ILE A 62 5.12 -2.44 -10.52
C ILE A 62 4.54 -3.77 -10.00
N GLY A 63 3.84 -3.75 -8.85
CA GLY A 63 3.18 -4.93 -8.29
C GLY A 63 4.01 -5.70 -7.27
N THR A 64 5.12 -5.15 -6.77
CA THR A 64 6.01 -5.88 -5.86
C THR A 64 5.29 -6.28 -4.57
N LEU A 65 4.72 -5.32 -3.84
CA LEU A 65 3.96 -5.62 -2.61
C LEU A 65 2.66 -6.37 -2.95
N THR A 66 2.04 -6.07 -4.10
CA THR A 66 0.82 -6.73 -4.56
C THR A 66 0.96 -8.24 -4.62
N GLN A 67 2.10 -8.77 -5.10
CA GLN A 67 2.37 -10.21 -5.16
C GLN A 67 2.38 -10.84 -3.76
N TYR A 68 2.98 -10.17 -2.76
CA TYR A 68 3.00 -10.64 -1.38
C TYR A 68 1.62 -10.61 -0.75
N LEU A 69 0.85 -9.54 -0.99
CA LEU A 69 -0.54 -9.44 -0.55
C LEU A 69 -1.41 -10.52 -1.20
N ALA A 70 -1.27 -10.75 -2.50
CA ALA A 70 -2.00 -11.79 -3.23
C ALA A 70 -1.69 -13.20 -2.72
N TYR A 71 -0.43 -13.45 -2.37
CA TYR A 71 -0.02 -14.71 -1.78
C TYR A 71 -0.68 -14.98 -0.43
N ALA A 72 -0.81 -13.94 0.42
CA ALA A 72 -1.37 -14.04 1.76
C ALA A 72 -2.91 -13.94 1.79
N ALA A 73 -3.50 -12.99 1.06
CA ALA A 73 -4.91 -12.64 1.11
C ALA A 73 -5.81 -13.58 0.30
N ARG A 74 -7.13 -13.47 0.53
CA ARG A 74 -8.15 -14.07 -0.32
C ARG A 74 -8.19 -13.39 -1.69
N SER A 75 -8.18 -12.07 -1.69
CA SER A 75 -8.17 -11.26 -2.92
C SER A 75 -7.62 -9.86 -2.66
N VAL A 76 -7.04 -9.28 -3.71
CA VAL A 76 -6.43 -7.94 -3.69
C VAL A 76 -7.05 -7.09 -4.80
N CYS A 77 -7.43 -5.86 -4.46
CA CYS A 77 -7.78 -4.83 -5.41
C CYS A 77 -6.70 -3.74 -5.35
N ALA A 78 -5.91 -3.59 -6.41
CA ALA A 78 -4.83 -2.62 -6.49
C ALA A 78 -5.28 -1.38 -7.28
N VAL A 79 -5.19 -0.20 -6.67
CA VAL A 79 -5.59 1.07 -7.31
C VAL A 79 -4.35 1.86 -7.69
N GLU A 80 -4.14 2.06 -9.01
CA GLU A 80 -2.98 2.76 -9.56
C GLU A 80 -3.40 3.97 -10.40
N ILE A 81 -2.80 5.12 -10.09
CA ILE A 81 -3.09 6.38 -10.80
C ILE A 81 -2.26 6.54 -12.07
N ASP A 82 -1.04 5.97 -12.10
CA ASP A 82 -0.16 6.10 -13.27
C ASP A 82 -0.51 5.04 -14.33
N LYS A 83 -1.16 5.51 -15.39
CA LYS A 83 -1.51 4.66 -16.53
C LYS A 83 -0.32 3.97 -17.20
N ASN A 84 0.90 4.50 -17.05
CA ASN A 84 2.09 3.91 -17.64
C ASN A 84 2.55 2.64 -16.88
N LEU A 85 2.08 2.45 -15.65
CA LEU A 85 2.33 1.24 -14.87
C LEU A 85 1.34 0.11 -15.18
N ILE A 86 0.21 0.40 -15.79
CA ILE A 86 -0.82 -0.63 -16.06
C ILE A 86 -0.31 -1.77 -16.93
N PRO A 87 0.39 -1.55 -18.06
CA PRO A 87 0.96 -2.66 -18.84
C PRO A 87 1.99 -3.49 -18.06
N ILE A 88 2.71 -2.86 -17.12
CA ILE A 88 3.67 -3.55 -16.26
C ILE A 88 2.92 -4.42 -15.25
N LEU A 89 1.87 -3.88 -14.63
CA LEU A 89 1.03 -4.62 -13.69
C LEU A 89 0.31 -5.79 -14.35
N GLU A 90 -0.18 -5.64 -15.58
CA GLU A 90 -0.77 -6.72 -16.36
C GLU A 90 0.21 -7.87 -16.59
N ASP A 91 1.49 -7.57 -16.82
CA ASP A 91 2.55 -8.58 -16.97
C ASP A 91 2.96 -9.21 -15.63
N THR A 92 3.28 -8.38 -14.64
CA THR A 92 3.82 -8.83 -13.35
C THR A 92 2.80 -9.56 -12.47
N LEU A 93 1.52 -9.33 -12.71
CA LEU A 93 0.41 -9.93 -11.96
C LEU A 93 -0.39 -10.95 -12.77
N SER A 94 0.03 -11.28 -14.00
CA SER A 94 -0.68 -12.19 -14.91
C SER A 94 -0.97 -13.57 -14.33
N ASP A 95 -0.10 -14.06 -13.45
CA ASP A 95 -0.23 -15.38 -12.83
C ASP A 95 -1.07 -15.37 -11.53
N TYR A 96 -1.54 -14.18 -11.09
CA TYR A 96 -2.29 -14.01 -9.85
C TYR A 96 -3.79 -13.83 -10.15
N ASP A 97 -4.56 -14.90 -10.08
CA ASP A 97 -5.99 -14.93 -10.37
C ASP A 97 -6.87 -14.22 -9.33
N ASN A 98 -6.29 -13.87 -8.18
CA ASN A 98 -6.96 -13.19 -7.08
C ASN A 98 -6.62 -11.69 -6.99
N VAL A 99 -6.05 -11.10 -8.05
CA VAL A 99 -5.71 -9.67 -8.12
C VAL A 99 -6.53 -8.97 -9.19
N GLU A 100 -7.09 -7.83 -8.83
CA GLU A 100 -7.76 -6.90 -9.75
C GLU A 100 -7.05 -5.55 -9.71
N VAL A 101 -6.74 -4.97 -10.87
CA VAL A 101 -6.10 -3.65 -10.97
C VAL A 101 -7.12 -2.63 -11.47
N ILE A 102 -7.25 -1.52 -10.74
CA ILE A 102 -8.09 -0.37 -11.11
C ILE A 102 -7.17 0.80 -11.44
N ASN A 103 -7.19 1.26 -12.71
CA ASN A 103 -6.49 2.47 -13.07
C ASN A 103 -7.36 3.70 -12.79
N ASN A 104 -7.19 4.28 -11.62
CA ASN A 104 -7.90 5.48 -11.21
C ASN A 104 -7.15 6.20 -10.07
N ASP A 105 -7.55 7.43 -9.80
CA ASP A 105 -7.23 8.15 -8.56
C ASP A 105 -8.05 7.54 -7.41
N VAL A 106 -7.38 7.05 -6.37
CA VAL A 106 -8.04 6.40 -5.23
C VAL A 106 -9.05 7.32 -4.53
N LEU A 107 -8.82 8.63 -4.54
CA LEU A 107 -9.75 9.62 -3.99
C LEU A 107 -11.06 9.73 -4.79
N LYS A 108 -11.12 9.14 -5.99
CA LYS A 108 -12.31 9.08 -6.86
C LYS A 108 -12.94 7.70 -6.92
N VAL A 109 -12.31 6.70 -6.30
CA VAL A 109 -12.87 5.35 -6.23
C VAL A 109 -13.82 5.27 -5.03
N ASP A 110 -15.03 4.80 -5.28
CA ASP A 110 -15.98 4.50 -4.20
C ASP A 110 -15.59 3.17 -3.52
N LEU A 111 -14.69 3.28 -2.54
CA LEU A 111 -14.19 2.12 -1.79
C LEU A 111 -15.27 1.49 -0.90
N ALA A 112 -16.31 2.23 -0.49
CA ALA A 112 -17.43 1.68 0.24
C ALA A 112 -18.29 0.79 -0.66
N ALA A 113 -18.57 1.23 -1.89
CA ALA A 113 -19.26 0.40 -2.89
C ALA A 113 -18.40 -0.82 -3.25
N LEU A 114 -17.09 -0.67 -3.42
CA LEU A 114 -16.16 -1.77 -3.68
C LEU A 114 -16.19 -2.82 -2.56
N ALA A 115 -16.14 -2.40 -1.30
CA ALA A 115 -16.26 -3.29 -0.14
C ALA A 115 -17.59 -4.04 -0.14
N LYS A 116 -18.69 -3.36 -0.47
CA LYS A 116 -20.01 -3.98 -0.57
C LYS A 116 -20.08 -5.03 -1.68
N GLU A 117 -19.55 -4.73 -2.84
CA GLU A 117 -19.61 -5.59 -4.02
C GLU A 117 -18.66 -6.78 -3.90
N LYS A 118 -17.39 -6.52 -3.55
CA LYS A 118 -16.31 -7.53 -3.59
C LYS A 118 -16.10 -8.26 -2.26
N ASN A 119 -16.55 -7.67 -1.13
CA ASN A 119 -16.38 -8.23 0.20
C ASN A 119 -17.71 -8.42 0.98
N ASN A 120 -18.83 -8.41 0.29
CA ASN A 120 -20.17 -8.54 0.91
C ASN A 120 -20.41 -7.52 2.05
N GLY A 121 -19.89 -6.32 1.92
CA GLY A 121 -19.98 -5.26 2.92
C GLY A 121 -19.15 -5.49 4.19
N ARG A 122 -18.36 -6.56 4.26
CA ARG A 122 -17.44 -6.79 5.37
C ARG A 122 -16.30 -5.78 5.32
N PRO A 123 -15.71 -5.43 6.49
CA PRO A 123 -14.54 -4.55 6.54
C PRO A 123 -13.40 -5.04 5.66
N ILE A 124 -12.69 -4.08 5.06
CA ILE A 124 -11.54 -4.30 4.18
C ILE A 124 -10.25 -3.92 4.91
N LYS A 125 -9.14 -4.49 4.50
CA LYS A 125 -7.81 -4.04 4.92
C LYS A 125 -7.22 -3.17 3.82
N VAL A 126 -6.67 -2.01 4.21
CA VAL A 126 -6.02 -1.09 3.27
C VAL A 126 -4.52 -1.12 3.52
N VAL A 127 -3.76 -1.32 2.47
CA VAL A 127 -2.29 -1.30 2.51
C VAL A 127 -1.78 -0.31 1.49
N ALA A 128 -0.82 0.55 1.87
CA ALA A 128 -0.32 1.56 0.96
C ALA A 128 1.15 1.90 1.21
N ASN A 129 1.91 1.95 0.12
CA ASN A 129 3.24 2.53 0.07
C ASN A 129 3.19 3.84 -0.72
N LEU A 130 2.93 4.95 -0.02
CA LEU A 130 2.57 6.21 -0.63
C LEU A 130 3.64 7.29 -0.44
N PRO A 131 3.76 8.21 -1.41
CA PRO A 131 4.46 9.47 -1.17
C PRO A 131 3.84 10.23 0.01
N TYR A 132 4.69 10.87 0.80
CA TYR A 132 4.28 11.58 2.04
C TYR A 132 3.18 12.64 1.82
N TYR A 133 3.14 13.29 0.66
CA TYR A 133 2.22 14.39 0.38
C TYR A 133 0.77 13.95 0.15
N ILE A 134 0.53 12.67 -0.19
CA ILE A 134 -0.81 12.14 -0.49
C ILE A 134 -1.37 11.26 0.64
N THR A 135 -0.55 10.83 1.58
CA THR A 135 -0.94 9.91 2.66
C THR A 135 -2.08 10.48 3.50
N THR A 136 -1.95 11.73 3.98
CA THR A 136 -2.99 12.37 4.79
C THR A 136 -4.33 12.50 4.06
N PRO A 137 -4.40 13.04 2.83
CA PRO A 137 -5.66 13.08 2.07
C PRO A 137 -6.31 11.70 1.88
N ILE A 138 -5.52 10.65 1.67
CA ILE A 138 -6.05 9.29 1.48
C ILE A 138 -6.63 8.75 2.78
N ILE A 139 -5.91 8.84 3.90
CA ILE A 139 -6.40 8.38 5.20
C ILE A 139 -7.67 9.13 5.59
N MET A 140 -7.70 10.44 5.41
CA MET A 140 -8.87 11.26 5.68
C MET A 140 -10.05 10.87 4.79
N GLY A 141 -9.81 10.66 3.50
CA GLY A 141 -10.84 10.22 2.56
C GLY A 141 -11.47 8.87 2.95
N LEU A 142 -10.69 7.92 3.46
CA LEU A 142 -11.22 6.65 3.97
C LEU A 142 -12.17 6.85 5.14
N PHE A 143 -11.82 7.73 6.07
CA PHE A 143 -12.64 8.02 7.25
C PHE A 143 -13.90 8.83 6.90
N GLU A 144 -13.76 9.91 6.14
CA GLU A 144 -14.86 10.82 5.78
C GLU A 144 -15.90 10.14 4.89
N ASN A 145 -15.50 9.22 4.03
CA ASN A 145 -16.41 8.45 3.18
C ASN A 145 -16.98 7.20 3.88
N HIS A 146 -16.72 7.03 5.18
CA HIS A 146 -17.24 5.91 5.97
C HIS A 146 -16.95 4.54 5.34
N VAL A 147 -15.77 4.39 4.72
CA VAL A 147 -15.34 3.10 4.16
C VAL A 147 -15.26 2.09 5.32
N PRO A 148 -15.87 0.91 5.20
CA PRO A 148 -15.77 -0.11 6.24
C PRO A 148 -14.36 -0.71 6.25
N VAL A 149 -13.47 -0.15 7.08
CA VAL A 149 -12.07 -0.54 7.18
C VAL A 149 -11.82 -1.26 8.49
N ASP A 150 -11.17 -2.42 8.41
CA ASP A 150 -10.67 -3.17 9.56
C ASP A 150 -9.32 -2.59 10.04
N SER A 151 -8.42 -2.36 9.08
CA SER A 151 -7.11 -1.75 9.35
C SER A 151 -6.58 -0.98 8.15
N ILE A 152 -5.74 0.02 8.44
CA ILE A 152 -5.00 0.80 7.44
C ILE A 152 -3.51 0.69 7.76
N THR A 153 -2.76 0.02 6.92
CA THR A 153 -1.30 -0.11 7.05
C THR A 153 -0.63 0.77 6.01
N VAL A 154 0.07 1.79 6.45
CA VAL A 154 0.73 2.74 5.55
C VAL A 154 2.22 2.81 5.84
N MET A 155 3.02 2.86 4.79
CA MET A 155 4.42 3.22 4.88
C MET A 155 4.56 4.72 4.76
N VAL A 156 5.12 5.34 5.80
CA VAL A 156 5.31 6.78 5.90
C VAL A 156 6.69 7.09 6.48
N GLN A 157 7.16 8.31 6.29
CA GLN A 157 8.35 8.76 7.00
C GLN A 157 8.12 8.71 8.51
N LYS A 158 9.19 8.39 9.26
CA LYS A 158 9.13 8.26 10.72
C LYS A 158 8.51 9.49 11.40
N GLU A 159 8.86 10.67 10.96
CA GLU A 159 8.32 11.93 11.50
C GLU A 159 6.79 12.04 11.34
N VAL A 160 6.26 11.53 10.23
CA VAL A 160 4.80 11.49 9.98
C VAL A 160 4.13 10.47 10.89
N ALA A 161 4.73 9.29 11.06
CA ALA A 161 4.24 8.26 11.96
C ALA A 161 4.25 8.74 13.43
N ASP A 162 5.34 9.38 13.86
CA ASP A 162 5.45 9.97 15.20
C ASP A 162 4.34 11.00 15.44
N ARG A 163 4.07 11.87 14.46
CA ARG A 163 2.98 12.87 14.55
C ARG A 163 1.61 12.24 14.64
N MET A 164 1.35 11.12 13.94
CA MET A 164 0.06 10.41 14.03
C MET A 164 -0.21 9.90 15.44
N GLN A 165 0.85 9.46 16.16
CA GLN A 165 0.76 8.93 17.52
C GLN A 165 0.86 9.99 18.63
N THR A 166 1.31 11.20 18.30
CA THR A 166 1.57 12.24 19.30
C THR A 166 0.28 12.69 19.98
N GLY A 167 0.27 12.70 21.31
CA GLY A 167 -0.83 13.16 22.14
C GLY A 167 -0.84 14.67 22.39
N PRO A 168 -1.92 15.19 23.01
CA PRO A 168 -2.05 16.59 23.38
C PRO A 168 -0.90 17.07 24.28
N GLY A 169 -0.49 18.33 24.10
CA GLY A 169 0.57 18.96 24.89
C GLY A 169 1.96 18.90 24.24
N SER A 170 2.14 18.18 23.16
CA SER A 170 3.35 18.21 22.34
C SER A 170 3.23 19.26 21.24
N LYS A 171 4.36 19.86 20.84
CA LYS A 171 4.43 20.78 19.68
C LYS A 171 4.10 20.09 18.36
N ASP A 172 4.25 18.76 18.30
CA ASP A 172 4.00 17.95 17.10
C ASP A 172 2.55 17.45 17.04
N TYR A 173 1.74 17.68 18.07
CA TYR A 173 0.31 17.42 18.08
C TYR A 173 -0.41 18.45 17.20
N GLY A 174 -1.15 17.97 16.23
CA GLY A 174 -1.82 18.85 15.27
C GLY A 174 -3.02 18.17 14.60
N ALA A 175 -3.47 18.76 13.51
CA ALA A 175 -4.66 18.29 12.77
C ALA A 175 -4.57 16.80 12.37
N LEU A 176 -3.38 16.33 11.93
CA LEU A 176 -3.16 14.94 11.58
C LEU A 176 -3.31 14.01 12.79
N SER A 177 -2.71 14.37 13.92
CA SER A 177 -2.81 13.59 15.17
C SER A 177 -4.27 13.47 15.62
N LEU A 178 -4.96 14.61 15.67
CA LEU A 178 -6.37 14.66 16.08
C LEU A 178 -7.27 13.84 15.15
N ALA A 179 -7.11 14.03 13.85
CA ALA A 179 -7.94 13.36 12.85
C ALA A 179 -7.74 11.84 12.87
N VAL A 180 -6.48 11.37 12.88
CA VAL A 180 -6.20 9.94 12.93
C VAL A 180 -6.70 9.32 14.23
N GLN A 181 -6.40 9.93 15.39
CA GLN A 181 -6.79 9.39 16.71
C GLN A 181 -8.29 9.50 17.00
N TYR A 182 -9.04 10.32 16.27
CA TYR A 182 -10.49 10.35 16.35
C TYR A 182 -11.14 9.11 15.76
N TYR A 183 -10.59 8.57 14.67
CA TYR A 183 -11.17 7.44 13.93
C TYR A 183 -10.47 6.12 14.19
N ALA A 184 -9.20 6.12 14.60
CA ALA A 184 -8.35 4.95 14.72
C ALA A 184 -7.35 5.07 15.87
N GLU A 185 -6.79 3.94 16.26
CA GLU A 185 -5.66 3.86 17.19
C GLU A 185 -4.36 3.65 16.37
N PRO A 186 -3.54 4.69 16.19
CA PRO A 186 -2.31 4.57 15.42
C PRO A 186 -1.18 3.95 16.25
N TYR A 187 -0.42 3.04 15.65
CA TYR A 187 0.80 2.50 16.23
C TYR A 187 1.86 2.21 15.16
N ILE A 188 3.14 2.33 15.55
CA ILE A 188 4.25 1.98 14.68
C ILE A 188 4.51 0.48 14.83
N CYS A 189 4.22 -0.30 13.79
CA CYS A 189 4.41 -1.74 13.78
C CYS A 189 5.78 -2.17 13.20
N LEU A 190 6.41 -1.31 12.40
CA LEU A 190 7.69 -1.59 11.75
C LEU A 190 8.49 -0.29 11.54
N LEU A 191 9.78 -0.32 11.89
CA LEU A 191 10.74 0.71 11.50
C LEU A 191 11.72 0.08 10.49
N TYR A 192 11.88 0.74 9.35
CA TYR A 192 12.82 0.34 8.31
C TYR A 192 13.69 1.54 7.94
N THR A 193 15.01 1.32 7.94
CA THR A 193 15.99 2.28 7.43
C THR A 193 16.61 1.68 6.18
N SER A 194 16.49 2.36 5.03
CA SER A 194 17.29 1.98 3.87
C SER A 194 18.70 2.47 4.08
N ASP A 195 19.67 1.58 4.14
CA ASP A 195 21.10 1.92 4.23
C ASP A 195 21.68 2.55 2.95
N ALA A 196 20.83 3.00 2.04
CA ALA A 196 21.22 3.54 0.73
C ALA A 196 21.52 5.06 0.75
N ALA A 197 21.85 5.66 1.90
CA ALA A 197 22.14 7.10 2.00
C ALA A 197 23.57 7.44 2.46
N ASP A 198 24.50 6.47 2.49
CA ASP A 198 25.85 6.73 2.99
C ASP A 198 26.94 6.25 2.00
N ASP A 199 26.83 6.65 0.73
CA ASP A 199 27.96 6.65 -0.22
C ASP A 199 27.80 7.85 -1.17
N SER A 200 28.23 9.02 -0.71
CA SER A 200 28.58 10.15 -1.58
C SER A 200 29.64 11.03 -0.95
#